data_552d76c023c15f9309adbb63417fdf09
#
_entry.id   552d76c023c15f9309adbb63417fdf09
#
_cell.length_a   1.000
_cell.length_b   1.000
_cell.length_c   1.000
_cell.angle_alpha   90.00
_cell.angle_beta   90.00
_cell.angle_gamma   90.00
#
_symmetry.space_group_name_H-M   'P 1'
#
loop_
_entity.id
_entity.type
_entity.pdbx_description
1 polymer ?
#
loop_
_entity_poly.entity_id
_entity_poly.type
_entity_poly.pdbx_seq_one_letter_code
_entity_poly.pdbx_strand_id
1 'polypeptide(L)'
;MAASRSVVLALALAATLAIPPGSALAGPKLSIDAAAERSERFAERTCDRDRNCIRHGVLNCRRQSRRVALCRIFDERKTRAQGRYECSRLIRVALDPASGRVPVTGLGRWQC
;
A
#
# COMPACT_ATOMS: atom_id res chain seq x y z
N MET A 1 61.48 -13.55 39.08
CA MET A 1 60.87 -13.59 37.71
C MET A 1 59.45 -13.18 37.85
N ALA A 2 59.15 -11.97 37.44
CA ALA A 2 57.77 -11.45 37.42
C ALA A 2 57.12 -11.87 36.13
N ALA A 3 56.17 -12.77 36.18
CA ALA A 3 55.32 -13.06 35.05
C ALA A 3 54.33 -11.93 34.90
N SER A 4 54.53 -11.08 33.88
CA SER A 4 53.56 -10.09 33.54
C SER A 4 52.34 -10.78 32.94
N ARG A 5 51.29 -10.87 33.70
CA ARG A 5 50.01 -11.28 33.18
C ARG A 5 49.33 -10.04 32.60
N SER A 6 49.50 -9.86 31.35
CA SER A 6 48.65 -8.91 30.60
C SER A 6 47.22 -9.40 30.61
N VAL A 7 46.43 -8.85 31.49
CA VAL A 7 44.99 -9.03 31.44
C VAL A 7 44.51 -8.18 30.26
N VAL A 8 44.32 -8.83 29.15
CA VAL A 8 43.61 -8.19 28.07
C VAL A 8 42.16 -8.13 28.48
N LEU A 9 41.75 -6.98 28.98
CA LEU A 9 40.34 -6.68 29.14
C LEU A 9 39.78 -6.54 27.72
N ALA A 10 39.16 -7.58 27.24
CA ALA A 10 38.31 -7.47 26.08
C ALA A 10 37.08 -6.68 26.51
N LEU A 11 37.09 -5.38 26.28
CA LEU A 11 35.88 -4.57 26.30
C LEU A 11 35.02 -5.05 25.14
N ALA A 12 34.10 -5.93 25.48
CA ALA A 12 33.00 -6.20 24.57
C ALA A 12 32.16 -4.91 24.53
N LEU A 13 32.42 -4.08 23.56
CA LEU A 13 31.51 -3.01 23.19
C LEU A 13 30.24 -3.70 22.68
N ALA A 14 29.30 -3.92 23.59
CA ALA A 14 27.94 -4.19 23.19
C ALA A 14 27.45 -2.91 22.49
N ALA A 15 27.55 -2.88 21.17
CA ALA A 15 26.88 -1.88 20.38
C ALA A 15 25.39 -2.12 20.56
N THR A 16 24.81 -1.49 21.55
CA THR A 16 23.37 -1.34 21.63
C THR A 16 22.98 -0.48 20.47
N LEU A 17 22.55 -1.12 19.39
CA LEU A 17 21.84 -0.45 18.31
C LEU A 17 20.58 0.12 18.94
N ALA A 18 20.64 1.40 19.29
CA ALA A 18 19.46 2.15 19.72
C ALA A 18 18.53 2.25 18.49
N ILE A 19 17.59 1.32 18.42
CA ILE A 19 16.50 1.41 17.45
C ILE A 19 15.65 2.62 17.87
N PRO A 20 15.46 3.63 17.01
CA PRO A 20 14.65 4.79 17.36
C PRO A 20 13.28 4.36 17.84
N PRO A 21 12.77 4.88 18.99
CA PRO A 21 11.40 4.59 19.41
C PRO A 21 10.43 4.94 18.31
N GLY A 22 9.61 3.99 17.86
CA GLY A 22 8.61 4.18 16.81
C GLY A 22 8.88 3.44 15.51
N SER A 23 10.14 3.24 15.07
CA SER A 23 10.42 2.51 13.83
C SER A 23 10.34 0.99 13.98
N ALA A 24 10.66 0.42 15.14
CA ALA A 24 10.56 -1.01 15.40
C ALA A 24 9.13 -1.47 15.72
N LEU A 25 8.31 -0.61 16.34
CA LEU A 25 6.93 -0.92 16.74
C LEU A 25 5.92 -0.59 15.65
N ALA A 26 6.28 0.28 14.71
CA ALA A 26 5.37 0.76 13.68
C ALA A 26 5.18 -0.24 12.53
N GLY A 27 6.15 -1.14 12.30
CA GLY A 27 6.14 -2.10 11.20
C GLY A 27 6.18 -1.45 9.83
N PRO A 28 5.91 -2.22 8.77
CA PRO A 28 5.92 -1.72 7.40
C PRO A 28 4.80 -0.70 7.18
N LYS A 29 5.07 0.26 6.32
CA LYS A 29 4.16 1.32 5.92
C LYS A 29 3.73 1.12 4.48
N LEU A 30 2.44 1.26 4.21
CA LEU A 30 1.94 1.32 2.85
C LEU A 30 2.23 2.71 2.27
N SER A 31 2.98 2.78 1.18
CA SER A 31 3.17 4.04 0.46
C SER A 31 1.94 4.39 -0.36
N ILE A 32 1.72 5.69 -0.57
CA ILE A 32 0.64 6.15 -1.45
C ILE A 32 0.88 5.72 -2.90
N ASP A 33 2.12 5.70 -3.37
CA ASP A 33 2.46 5.22 -4.70
C ASP A 33 2.14 3.72 -4.87
N ALA A 34 2.46 2.90 -3.88
CA ALA A 34 2.10 1.48 -3.89
C ALA A 34 0.58 1.29 -3.86
N ALA A 35 -0.13 2.08 -3.08
CA ALA A 35 -1.60 2.06 -3.04
C ALA A 35 -2.20 2.43 -4.40
N ALA A 36 -1.68 3.46 -5.04
CA ALA A 36 -2.11 3.89 -6.37
C ALA A 36 -1.84 2.81 -7.43
N GLU A 37 -0.68 2.18 -7.39
CA GLU A 37 -0.33 1.09 -8.32
C GLU A 37 -1.28 -0.10 -8.17
N ARG A 38 -1.58 -0.51 -6.94
CA ARG A 38 -2.54 -1.60 -6.67
C ARG A 38 -3.95 -1.24 -7.09
N SER A 39 -4.32 0.01 -6.89
CA SER A 39 -5.62 0.53 -7.32
C SER A 39 -5.76 0.54 -8.83
N GLU A 40 -4.71 0.89 -9.57
CA GLU A 40 -4.68 0.86 -11.02
C GLU A 40 -4.88 -0.57 -11.55
N ARG A 41 -4.20 -1.55 -10.97
CA ARG A 41 -4.37 -2.96 -11.33
C ARG A 41 -5.78 -3.46 -11.04
N PHE A 42 -6.36 -3.03 -9.94
CA PHE A 42 -7.74 -3.39 -9.60
C PHE A 42 -8.72 -2.78 -10.59
N ALA A 43 -8.55 -1.50 -10.94
CA ALA A 43 -9.36 -0.81 -11.94
C ALA A 43 -9.23 -1.47 -13.32
N GLU A 44 -8.04 -1.85 -13.73
CA GLU A 44 -7.78 -2.55 -14.97
C GLU A 44 -8.52 -3.90 -15.02
N ARG A 45 -8.39 -4.73 -13.99
CA ARG A 45 -9.09 -6.02 -13.95
C ARG A 45 -10.60 -5.86 -13.97
N THR A 46 -11.12 -4.85 -13.29
CA THR A 46 -12.56 -4.57 -13.28
C THR A 46 -13.04 -4.12 -14.65
N CYS A 47 -12.26 -3.26 -15.32
CA CYS A 47 -12.54 -2.79 -16.67
C CYS A 47 -12.52 -3.94 -17.69
N ASP A 48 -11.53 -4.84 -17.59
CA ASP A 48 -11.39 -5.97 -18.52
C ASP A 48 -12.57 -6.96 -18.45
N ARG A 49 -13.27 -7.00 -17.33
CA ARG A 49 -14.46 -7.83 -17.15
C ARG A 49 -15.75 -7.22 -17.69
N ASP A 50 -15.73 -5.93 -17.99
CA ASP A 50 -16.89 -5.20 -18.49
C ASP A 50 -16.65 -4.78 -19.93
N ARG A 51 -17.38 -5.39 -20.85
CA ARG A 51 -17.26 -5.09 -22.30
C ARG A 51 -17.56 -3.63 -22.65
N ASN A 52 -18.26 -2.92 -21.81
CA ASN A 52 -18.59 -1.52 -22.01
C ASN A 52 -17.50 -0.57 -21.50
N CYS A 53 -16.57 -1.06 -20.70
CA CYS A 53 -15.46 -0.28 -20.18
C CYS A 53 -14.42 -0.02 -21.27
N ILE A 54 -14.10 1.25 -21.48
CA ILE A 54 -13.15 1.69 -22.51
C ILE A 54 -11.90 2.36 -21.93
N ARG A 55 -11.95 2.80 -20.67
CA ARG A 55 -10.84 3.44 -20.00
C ARG A 55 -10.98 3.28 -18.49
N HIS A 56 -9.87 3.23 -17.79
CA HIS A 56 -9.82 3.11 -16.34
C HIS A 56 -8.66 3.91 -15.77
N GLY A 57 -8.69 4.15 -14.49
CA GLY A 57 -7.58 4.79 -13.79
C GLY A 57 -7.89 5.07 -12.32
N VAL A 58 -6.95 5.77 -11.71
CA VAL A 58 -7.01 6.20 -10.32
C VAL A 58 -7.16 7.70 -10.27
N LEU A 59 -8.18 8.20 -9.59
CA LEU A 59 -8.41 9.63 -9.43
C LEU A 59 -7.53 10.20 -8.31
N ASN A 60 -7.53 9.54 -7.16
CA ASN A 60 -6.73 9.94 -6.01
C ASN A 60 -6.61 8.81 -5.00
N CYS A 61 -5.62 8.91 -4.15
CA CYS A 61 -5.44 8.08 -2.96
C CYS A 61 -5.13 8.96 -1.77
N ARG A 62 -5.72 8.64 -0.63
CA ARG A 62 -5.42 9.31 0.64
C ARG A 62 -5.10 8.30 1.71
N ARG A 63 -4.19 8.65 2.59
CA ARG A 63 -3.86 7.81 3.72
C ARG A 63 -4.95 7.83 4.76
N GLN A 64 -5.39 6.65 5.18
CA GLN A 64 -6.30 6.49 6.32
C GLN A 64 -5.54 6.13 7.59
N SER A 65 -4.53 5.30 7.46
CA SER A 65 -3.63 4.89 8.54
C SER A 65 -2.27 4.51 7.95
N ARG A 66 -1.36 4.09 8.79
CA ARG A 66 -0.03 3.66 8.36
C ARG A 66 -0.06 2.56 7.28
N ARG A 67 -1.04 1.66 7.34
CA ARG A 67 -1.16 0.48 6.47
C ARG A 67 -2.37 0.49 5.57
N VAL A 68 -3.14 1.57 5.59
CA VAL A 68 -4.39 1.64 4.85
C VAL A 68 -4.46 2.95 4.07
N ALA A 69 -4.81 2.84 2.81
CA ALA A 69 -5.16 3.97 1.96
C ALA A 69 -6.55 3.78 1.39
N LEU A 70 -7.25 4.88 1.21
CA LEU A 70 -8.49 4.93 0.47
C LEU A 70 -8.21 5.56 -0.87
N CYS A 71 -8.53 4.86 -1.94
CA CYS A 71 -8.35 5.32 -3.29
C CYS A 71 -9.69 5.41 -4.01
N ARG A 72 -9.84 6.41 -4.83
CA ARG A 72 -10.96 6.52 -5.74
C ARG A 72 -10.51 6.14 -7.13
N ILE A 73 -11.12 5.12 -7.68
CA ILE A 73 -10.89 4.67 -9.05
C ILE A 73 -12.04 5.12 -9.93
N PHE A 74 -11.79 5.18 -11.22
CA PHE A 74 -12.81 5.45 -12.22
C PHE A 74 -12.72 4.45 -13.36
N ASP A 75 -13.84 4.27 -14.03
CA ASP A 75 -13.87 3.72 -15.37
C ASP A 75 -14.75 4.61 -16.27
N GLU A 76 -14.40 4.65 -17.53
CA GLU A 76 -15.22 5.26 -18.58
C GLU A 76 -15.89 4.16 -19.36
N ARG A 77 -17.19 4.24 -19.48
CA ARG A 77 -18.02 3.27 -20.16
C ARG A 77 -18.67 3.89 -21.39
N LYS A 78 -18.96 3.04 -22.35
CA LYS A 78 -19.66 3.44 -23.57
C LYS A 78 -20.77 2.44 -23.88
N THR A 79 -21.99 2.94 -23.99
CA THR A 79 -23.14 2.17 -24.43
C THR A 79 -23.87 2.87 -25.55
N ARG A 80 -24.66 2.14 -26.34
CA ARG A 80 -25.49 2.72 -27.37
C ARG A 80 -26.53 3.70 -26.83
N ALA A 81 -27.12 3.36 -25.69
CA ALA A 81 -28.19 4.14 -25.08
C ALA A 81 -27.71 5.44 -24.43
N GLN A 82 -26.52 5.42 -23.82
CA GLN A 82 -26.03 6.50 -22.96
C GLN A 82 -24.79 7.21 -23.51
N GLY A 83 -24.19 6.70 -24.60
CA GLY A 83 -22.91 7.19 -25.07
C GLY A 83 -21.79 6.92 -24.07
N ARG A 84 -20.88 7.87 -23.90
CA ARG A 84 -19.78 7.78 -22.93
C ARG A 84 -20.21 8.38 -21.60
N TYR A 85 -19.87 7.68 -20.52
CA TYR A 85 -20.07 8.16 -19.16
C TYR A 85 -19.01 7.60 -18.25
N GLU A 86 -18.70 8.32 -17.19
CA GLU A 86 -17.71 7.94 -16.19
C GLU A 86 -18.39 7.45 -14.92
N CYS A 87 -17.86 6.35 -14.40
CA CYS A 87 -18.24 5.81 -13.09
C CYS A 87 -17.04 5.84 -12.16
N SER A 88 -17.27 6.05 -10.89
CA SER A 88 -16.22 6.02 -9.89
C SER A 88 -16.61 5.15 -8.68
N ARG A 89 -15.62 4.64 -7.99
CA ARG A 89 -15.81 3.82 -6.81
C ARG A 89 -14.68 4.06 -5.81
N LEU A 90 -15.03 4.08 -4.55
CA LEU A 90 -14.06 4.08 -3.47
C LEU A 90 -13.59 2.66 -3.20
N ILE A 91 -12.29 2.49 -3.04
CA ILE A 91 -11.66 1.21 -2.67
C ILE A 91 -10.75 1.41 -1.48
N ARG A 92 -10.58 0.34 -0.73
CA ARG A 92 -9.66 0.28 0.41
C ARG A 92 -8.47 -0.59 0.04
N VAL A 93 -7.28 -0.04 0.18
CA VAL A 93 -6.01 -0.73 -0.03
C VAL A 93 -5.33 -0.88 1.31
N ALA A 94 -5.06 -2.10 1.72
CA ALA A 94 -4.49 -2.38 3.03
C ALA A 94 -3.25 -3.25 2.90
N LEU A 95 -2.20 -2.91 3.64
CA LEU A 95 -1.02 -3.74 3.75
C LEU A 95 -1.20 -4.72 4.89
N ASP A 96 -1.11 -6.02 4.60
CA ASP A 96 -1.00 -7.06 5.61
C ASP A 96 0.46 -7.18 6.06
N PRO A 97 0.80 -6.79 7.30
CA PRO A 97 2.18 -6.81 7.75
C PRO A 97 2.75 -8.23 7.91
N ALA A 98 1.89 -9.24 8.11
CA ALA A 98 2.32 -10.61 8.29
C ALA A 98 2.76 -11.25 6.96
N SER A 99 2.03 -11.01 5.88
CA SER A 99 2.29 -11.61 4.57
C SER A 99 2.97 -10.67 3.57
N GLY A 100 2.96 -9.36 3.83
CA GLY A 100 3.39 -8.35 2.88
C GLY A 100 2.42 -8.15 1.71
N ARG A 101 1.28 -8.83 1.70
CA ARG A 101 0.25 -8.68 0.69
C ARG A 101 -0.51 -7.37 0.85
N VAL A 102 -1.02 -6.88 -0.25
CA VAL A 102 -1.75 -5.61 -0.28
C VAL A 102 -3.12 -5.87 -0.91
N PRO A 103 -4.06 -6.46 -0.17
CA PRO A 103 -5.40 -6.70 -0.66
C PRO A 103 -6.15 -5.40 -0.93
N VAL A 104 -7.00 -5.44 -1.93
CA VAL A 104 -7.87 -4.34 -2.33
C VAL A 104 -9.32 -4.77 -2.16
N THR A 105 -10.10 -3.94 -1.49
CA THR A 105 -11.52 -4.18 -1.23
C THR A 105 -12.35 -3.02 -1.75
N GLY A 106 -13.39 -3.32 -2.51
CA GLY A 106 -14.36 -2.31 -2.92
C GLY A 106 -15.19 -1.81 -1.74
N LEU A 107 -15.37 -0.51 -1.67
CA LEU A 107 -16.21 0.14 -0.68
C LEU A 107 -17.40 0.78 -1.40
N GLY A 108 -18.61 0.32 -1.04
CA GLY A 108 -19.81 0.85 -1.66
C GLY A 108 -19.98 0.43 -3.12
N ARG A 109 -20.88 1.12 -3.80
CA ARG A 109 -21.24 0.86 -5.19
C ARG A 109 -20.50 1.79 -6.15
N TRP A 110 -20.46 1.40 -7.39
CA TRP A 110 -20.08 2.30 -8.46
C TRP A 110 -21.08 3.45 -8.54
N GLN A 111 -20.55 4.65 -8.66
CA GLN A 111 -21.32 5.88 -8.85
C GLN A 111 -21.07 6.42 -10.26
N CYS A 112 -22.09 6.41 -11.03
CA CYS A 112 -22.05 6.92 -12.41
C CYS A 112 -22.83 8.30 -12.53
#